data_a6b33691ce9b53c5b4b4ad1830aa8bb7
#
_entry.id   a6b33691ce9b53c5b4b4ad1830aa8bb7
#
_cell.length_a   1.000
_cell.length_b   1.000
_cell.length_c   1.000
_cell.angle_alpha   90.00
_cell.angle_beta   90.00
_cell.angle_gamma   90.00
#
_symmetry.space_group_name_H-M   'P 1'
#
loop_
_entity.id
_entity.type
_entity.pdbx_description
1 polymer ?
#
loop_
_entity_poly.entity_id
_entity_poly.type
_entity_poly.pdbx_seq_one_letter_code
_entity_poly.pdbx_strand_id
1 'polypeptide(L)'
;MSSIYDFEARQINGKDIALSQFKGKVMLIVNTASKCGFTPQFGGLEELHKSYTGKGLVVLGFPCNQFGSQDPGADGEIAEFCQVNYGVSFPMMGKIDVNGPAAHPLYKWLSSEAPGLLGSKGIKWNFTKFLVDKDGQVIRRYAPTDKPADLAKDVEAALAA
;
A
#
# COMPACT_ATOMS: atom_id res chain seq x y z
N MET A 1 4.65 -9.75 -20.03
CA MET A 1 5.29 -9.51 -18.73
C MET A 1 4.26 -9.02 -17.73
N SER A 2 4.34 -9.51 -16.52
CA SER A 2 3.41 -9.08 -15.47
C SER A 2 3.74 -7.66 -15.01
N SER A 3 2.71 -6.89 -14.74
CA SER A 3 2.80 -5.58 -14.12
C SER A 3 1.65 -5.44 -13.12
N ILE A 4 1.68 -4.37 -12.32
CA ILE A 4 0.59 -4.11 -11.37
C ILE A 4 -0.76 -3.95 -12.09
N TYR A 5 -0.74 -3.56 -13.34
CA TYR A 5 -1.96 -3.33 -14.14
C TYR A 5 -2.71 -4.62 -14.50
N ASP A 6 -2.11 -5.79 -14.27
CA ASP A 6 -2.76 -7.08 -14.49
C ASP A 6 -3.67 -7.48 -13.33
N PHE A 7 -3.71 -6.71 -12.26
CA PHE A 7 -4.44 -7.06 -11.04
C PHE A 7 -5.65 -6.17 -10.82
N GLU A 8 -6.62 -6.74 -10.10
CA GLU A 8 -7.81 -6.05 -9.63
C GLU A 8 -7.79 -6.02 -8.11
N ALA A 9 -8.50 -5.07 -7.52
CA ALA A 9 -8.65 -4.96 -6.08
C ALA A 9 -10.05 -4.47 -5.75
N ARG A 10 -10.53 -4.81 -4.55
CA ARG A 10 -11.78 -4.29 -4.03
C ARG A 10 -11.49 -3.07 -3.18
N GLN A 11 -12.18 -1.97 -3.47
CA GLN A 11 -12.13 -0.77 -2.63
C GLN A 11 -12.83 -1.05 -1.30
N ILE A 12 -12.51 -0.25 -0.29
CA ILE A 12 -13.09 -0.42 1.04
C ILE A 12 -14.61 -0.22 1.05
N ASN A 13 -15.15 0.47 0.04
CA ASN A 13 -16.59 0.64 -0.15
C ASN A 13 -17.28 -0.55 -0.86
N GLY A 14 -16.53 -1.61 -1.18
CA GLY A 14 -17.04 -2.81 -1.83
C GLY A 14 -16.99 -2.82 -3.34
N LYS A 15 -16.59 -1.72 -3.99
CA LYS A 15 -16.45 -1.65 -5.45
C LYS A 15 -15.15 -2.27 -5.93
N ASP A 16 -15.23 -3.14 -6.94
CA ASP A 16 -14.04 -3.69 -7.57
C ASP A 16 -13.47 -2.70 -8.59
N ILE A 17 -12.15 -2.57 -8.61
CA ILE A 17 -11.44 -1.72 -9.57
C ILE A 17 -10.28 -2.48 -10.21
N ALA A 18 -10.00 -2.16 -11.47
CA ALA A 18 -8.80 -2.63 -12.13
C ALA A 18 -7.66 -1.66 -11.81
N LEU A 19 -6.51 -2.18 -11.40
CA LEU A 19 -5.36 -1.32 -11.08
C LEU A 19 -4.81 -0.64 -12.34
N SER A 20 -5.19 -1.12 -13.53
CA SER A 20 -4.87 -0.46 -14.80
C SER A 20 -5.44 0.96 -14.90
N GLN A 21 -6.42 1.31 -14.09
CA GLN A 21 -6.91 2.71 -14.08
C GLN A 21 -5.85 3.71 -13.61
N PHE A 22 -4.80 3.24 -12.95
CA PHE A 22 -3.71 4.08 -12.49
C PHE A 22 -2.50 4.08 -13.44
N LYS A 23 -2.65 3.62 -14.68
CA LYS A 23 -1.57 3.62 -15.67
C LYS A 23 -0.93 5.00 -15.78
N GLY A 24 0.41 5.02 -15.84
CA GLY A 24 1.16 6.25 -15.94
C GLY A 24 1.41 6.96 -14.61
N LYS A 25 0.84 6.45 -13.53
CA LYS A 25 1.09 6.99 -12.18
C LYS A 25 2.10 6.16 -11.43
N VAL A 26 2.84 6.82 -10.54
CA VAL A 26 3.67 6.14 -9.53
C VAL A 26 2.73 5.71 -8.41
N MET A 27 2.88 4.48 -7.94
CA MET A 27 2.01 3.92 -6.91
C MET A 27 2.83 3.52 -5.68
N LEU A 28 2.32 3.85 -4.50
CA LEU A 28 2.87 3.36 -3.23
C LEU A 28 1.83 2.43 -2.60
N ILE A 29 2.17 1.16 -2.51
CA ILE A 29 1.29 0.12 -1.99
C ILE A 29 1.70 -0.19 -0.57
N VAL A 30 0.76 -0.12 0.38
CA VAL A 30 1.06 -0.33 1.79
C VAL A 30 -0.03 -1.17 2.46
N ASN A 31 0.37 -2.17 3.25
CA ASN A 31 -0.56 -2.91 4.10
C ASN A 31 -0.69 -2.19 5.44
N THR A 32 -1.92 -1.92 5.85
CA THR A 32 -2.22 -1.02 6.96
C THR A 32 -2.87 -1.72 8.13
N ALA A 33 -2.85 -1.07 9.30
CA ALA A 33 -3.51 -1.54 10.50
C ALA A 33 -3.98 -0.36 11.35
N SER A 34 -5.08 -0.55 12.09
CA SER A 34 -5.67 0.49 12.92
C SER A 34 -5.20 0.45 14.38
N LYS A 35 -4.54 -0.64 14.81
CA LYS A 35 -4.13 -0.84 16.21
C LYS A 35 -2.66 -1.23 16.36
N CYS A 36 -1.80 -0.75 15.47
CA CYS A 36 -0.37 -1.04 15.46
C CYS A 36 0.43 0.13 16.02
N GLY A 37 1.64 -0.13 16.55
CA GLY A 37 2.55 0.94 16.93
C GLY A 37 2.95 1.85 15.77
N PHE A 38 2.88 1.35 14.54
CA PHE A 38 3.15 2.13 13.32
C PHE A 38 1.92 2.81 12.73
N THR A 39 0.73 2.62 13.31
CA THR A 39 -0.52 3.24 12.82
C THR A 39 -0.41 4.75 12.61
N PRO A 40 0.33 5.52 13.43
CA PRO A 40 0.53 6.96 13.15
C PRO A 40 1.14 7.26 11.79
N GLN A 41 1.73 6.30 11.11
CA GLN A 41 2.24 6.49 9.74
C GLN A 41 1.12 6.84 8.74
N PHE A 42 -0.16 6.60 9.06
CA PHE A 42 -1.26 7.10 8.23
C PHE A 42 -1.14 8.61 7.97
N GLY A 43 -0.74 9.39 8.99
CA GLY A 43 -0.54 10.83 8.83
C GLY A 43 0.54 11.16 7.81
N GLY A 44 1.68 10.48 7.89
CA GLY A 44 2.76 10.67 6.94
C GLY A 44 2.42 10.18 5.53
N LEU A 45 1.68 9.08 5.42
CA LEU A 45 1.21 8.59 4.12
C LEU A 45 0.22 9.58 3.48
N GLU A 46 -0.66 10.16 4.27
CA GLU A 46 -1.59 11.17 3.78
C GLU A 46 -0.86 12.43 3.32
N GLU A 47 0.15 12.88 4.06
CA GLU A 47 0.97 14.01 3.66
C GLU A 47 1.72 13.75 2.35
N LEU A 48 2.29 12.56 2.22
CA LEU A 48 2.98 12.15 1.00
C LEU A 48 2.01 12.16 -0.18
N HIS A 49 0.83 11.60 0.01
CA HIS A 49 -0.21 11.56 -1.02
C HIS A 49 -0.62 12.98 -1.44
N LYS A 50 -0.93 13.85 -0.49
CA LYS A 50 -1.31 15.24 -0.77
C LYS A 50 -0.24 15.99 -1.53
N SER A 51 1.02 15.82 -1.12
CA SER A 51 2.14 16.55 -1.72
C SER A 51 2.39 16.16 -3.17
N TYR A 52 2.14 14.90 -3.53
CA TYR A 52 2.53 14.38 -4.84
C TYR A 52 1.38 13.89 -5.71
N THR A 53 0.14 13.86 -5.22
CA THR A 53 -1.00 13.37 -6.01
C THR A 53 -1.19 14.19 -7.29
N GLY A 54 -1.01 15.50 -7.23
CA GLY A 54 -1.07 16.38 -8.40
C GLY A 54 0.08 16.17 -9.40
N LYS A 55 1.14 15.46 -8.97
CA LYS A 55 2.31 15.15 -9.80
C LYS A 55 2.32 13.72 -10.32
N GLY A 56 1.29 12.93 -9.98
CA GLY A 56 1.12 11.59 -10.49
C GLY A 56 1.38 10.45 -9.51
N LEU A 57 1.45 10.72 -8.20
CA LEU A 57 1.51 9.68 -7.18
C LEU A 57 0.11 9.28 -6.74
N VAL A 58 -0.10 7.99 -6.51
CA VAL A 58 -1.25 7.50 -5.75
C VAL A 58 -0.77 6.53 -4.67
N VAL A 59 -1.23 6.74 -3.45
CA VAL A 59 -1.02 5.80 -2.33
C VAL A 59 -2.24 4.90 -2.25
N LEU A 60 -2.01 3.58 -2.14
CA LEU A 60 -3.08 2.60 -1.96
C LEU A 60 -2.87 1.86 -0.64
N GLY A 61 -3.83 1.98 0.27
CA GLY A 61 -3.79 1.29 1.56
C GLY A 61 -4.62 0.02 1.55
N PHE A 62 -4.01 -1.10 1.97
CA PHE A 62 -4.67 -2.40 2.08
C PHE A 62 -4.72 -2.83 3.54
N PRO A 63 -5.87 -2.73 4.22
CA PRO A 63 -5.98 -3.22 5.59
C PRO A 63 -5.69 -4.72 5.66
N CYS A 64 -4.99 -5.14 6.72
CA CYS A 64 -4.62 -6.53 6.91
C CYS A 64 -4.63 -6.88 8.41
N ASN A 65 -5.21 -8.02 8.76
CA ASN A 65 -5.32 -8.45 10.16
C ASN A 65 -4.36 -9.59 10.54
N GLN A 66 -3.40 -9.92 9.67
CA GLN A 66 -2.51 -11.08 9.87
C GLN A 66 -1.37 -10.83 10.87
N PHE A 67 -1.12 -9.58 11.25
CA PHE A 67 0.01 -9.24 12.11
C PHE A 67 -0.49 -8.81 13.49
N GLY A 68 -0.48 -9.74 14.44
CA GLY A 68 -0.91 -9.48 15.81
C GLY A 68 -2.39 -9.13 15.93
N SER A 69 -3.21 -9.46 14.94
CA SER A 69 -4.64 -9.12 14.90
C SER A 69 -4.88 -7.62 15.13
N GLN A 70 -4.05 -6.77 14.52
CA GLN A 70 -4.05 -5.33 14.76
C GLN A 70 -4.95 -4.55 13.80
N ASP A 71 -5.79 -5.24 13.02
CA ASP A 71 -6.81 -4.61 12.19
C ASP A 71 -8.10 -5.44 12.20
N PRO A 72 -8.70 -5.67 13.39
CA PRO A 72 -9.80 -6.63 13.51
C PRO A 72 -11.15 -6.11 13.04
N GLY A 73 -11.28 -4.80 12.84
CA GLY A 73 -12.56 -4.19 12.46
C GLY A 73 -13.04 -4.59 11.06
N ALA A 74 -14.32 -4.40 10.79
CA ALA A 74 -14.89 -4.54 9.46
C ALA A 74 -14.45 -3.35 8.58
N ASP A 75 -14.56 -3.52 7.25
CA ASP A 75 -14.13 -2.48 6.30
C ASP A 75 -14.72 -1.10 6.59
N GLY A 76 -16.03 -1.04 6.91
CA GLY A 76 -16.68 0.23 7.25
C GLY A 76 -16.09 0.91 8.49
N GLU A 77 -15.75 0.12 9.51
CA GLU A 77 -15.12 0.63 10.74
C GLU A 77 -13.71 1.12 10.47
N ILE A 78 -12.96 0.43 9.64
CA ILE A 78 -11.60 0.81 9.24
C ILE A 78 -11.64 2.12 8.45
N ALA A 79 -12.58 2.24 7.50
CA ALA A 79 -12.75 3.46 6.71
C ALA A 79 -13.03 4.67 7.61
N GLU A 80 -13.92 4.50 8.58
CA GLU A 80 -14.26 5.56 9.53
C GLU A 80 -13.06 5.92 10.40
N PHE A 81 -12.33 4.93 10.91
CA PHE A 81 -11.11 5.13 11.69
C PHE A 81 -10.10 6.00 10.95
N CYS A 82 -9.83 5.67 9.69
CA CYS A 82 -8.86 6.39 8.87
C CYS A 82 -9.31 7.84 8.64
N GLN A 83 -10.60 8.04 8.35
CA GLN A 83 -11.13 9.37 8.08
C GLN A 83 -11.14 10.25 9.34
N VAL A 84 -11.60 9.71 10.46
CA VAL A 84 -11.76 10.49 11.70
C VAL A 84 -10.42 10.81 12.33
N ASN A 85 -9.49 9.87 12.35
CA ASN A 85 -8.22 10.03 13.08
C ASN A 85 -7.10 10.64 12.25
N TYR A 86 -7.11 10.45 10.92
CA TYR A 86 -6.00 10.87 10.06
C TYR A 86 -6.43 11.62 8.80
N GLY A 87 -7.73 11.78 8.58
CA GLY A 87 -8.24 12.48 7.40
C GLY A 87 -7.75 11.88 6.09
N VAL A 88 -7.65 10.54 6.03
CA VAL A 88 -7.08 9.84 4.88
C VAL A 88 -7.90 10.14 3.61
N SER A 89 -7.24 10.69 2.58
CA SER A 89 -7.85 10.95 1.28
C SER A 89 -7.34 10.04 0.17
N PHE A 90 -6.24 9.30 0.40
CA PHE A 90 -5.80 8.31 -0.58
C PHE A 90 -6.75 7.09 -0.57
N PRO A 91 -6.82 6.36 -1.70
CA PRO A 91 -7.72 5.21 -1.78
C PRO A 91 -7.39 4.12 -0.76
N MET A 92 -8.39 3.74 0.04
CA MET A 92 -8.31 2.57 0.90
C MET A 92 -9.02 1.42 0.23
N MET A 93 -8.40 0.24 0.29
CA MET A 93 -8.95 -1.00 -0.27
C MET A 93 -9.61 -1.82 0.84
N GLY A 94 -10.36 -2.84 0.48
CA GLY A 94 -10.92 -3.79 1.42
C GLY A 94 -9.83 -4.61 2.09
N LYS A 95 -10.14 -5.14 3.28
CA LYS A 95 -9.21 -5.97 4.03
C LYS A 95 -8.82 -7.22 3.25
N ILE A 96 -7.52 -7.55 3.24
CA ILE A 96 -6.98 -8.72 2.53
C ILE A 96 -5.97 -9.45 3.41
N ASP A 97 -5.61 -10.67 2.98
CA ASP A 97 -4.41 -11.35 3.45
C ASP A 97 -3.26 -11.03 2.52
N VAL A 98 -2.07 -10.88 3.07
CA VAL A 98 -0.85 -10.56 2.31
C VAL A 98 0.15 -11.71 2.31
N ASN A 99 -0.03 -12.71 3.18
CA ASN A 99 0.80 -13.90 3.31
C ASN A 99 -0.08 -15.15 3.29
N GLY A 100 0.54 -16.29 2.93
CA GLY A 100 -0.12 -17.60 2.99
C GLY A 100 -0.96 -17.91 1.76
N PRO A 101 -1.70 -19.05 1.79
CA PRO A 101 -2.46 -19.52 0.62
C PRO A 101 -3.57 -18.57 0.19
N ALA A 102 -4.15 -17.82 1.12
CA ALA A 102 -5.24 -16.89 0.85
C ALA A 102 -4.75 -15.47 0.52
N ALA A 103 -3.44 -15.27 0.39
CA ALA A 103 -2.90 -13.95 0.06
C ALA A 103 -3.47 -13.44 -1.26
N HIS A 104 -3.78 -12.14 -1.28
CA HIS A 104 -4.26 -11.49 -2.50
C HIS A 104 -3.22 -11.66 -3.62
N PRO A 105 -3.64 -11.96 -4.85
CA PRO A 105 -2.70 -12.16 -5.97
C PRO A 105 -1.71 -11.01 -6.15
N LEU A 106 -2.14 -9.77 -5.94
CA LEU A 106 -1.27 -8.60 -5.98
C LEU A 106 -0.09 -8.76 -5.02
N TYR A 107 -0.35 -9.17 -3.78
CA TYR A 107 0.72 -9.31 -2.78
C TYR A 107 1.63 -10.51 -3.04
N LYS A 108 1.13 -11.57 -3.65
CA LYS A 108 1.98 -12.67 -4.12
C LYS A 108 2.99 -12.16 -5.16
N TRP A 109 2.52 -11.34 -6.08
CA TRP A 109 3.36 -10.74 -7.12
C TRP A 109 4.35 -9.73 -6.54
N LEU A 110 3.87 -8.79 -5.69
CA LEU A 110 4.74 -7.79 -5.05
C LEU A 110 5.89 -8.46 -4.28
N SER A 111 5.57 -9.47 -3.48
CA SER A 111 6.55 -10.19 -2.67
C SER A 111 7.60 -10.91 -3.53
N SER A 112 7.19 -11.44 -4.68
CA SER A 112 8.10 -12.08 -5.63
C SER A 112 9.01 -11.10 -6.34
N GLU A 113 8.47 -9.93 -6.73
CA GLU A 113 9.22 -8.93 -7.50
C GLU A 113 10.21 -8.17 -6.62
N ALA A 114 9.88 -7.96 -5.34
CA ALA A 114 10.74 -7.24 -4.41
C ALA A 114 10.83 -8.02 -3.08
N PRO A 115 11.69 -9.04 -2.99
CA PRO A 115 11.88 -9.79 -1.75
C PRO A 115 12.44 -8.91 -0.63
N GLY A 116 12.15 -9.29 0.60
CA GLY A 116 12.69 -8.63 1.77
C GLY A 116 14.11 -9.08 2.12
N LEU A 117 14.50 -8.86 3.37
CA LEU A 117 15.84 -9.18 3.87
C LEU A 117 16.20 -10.65 3.59
N LEU A 118 17.43 -10.87 3.11
CA LEU A 118 17.98 -12.20 2.80
C LEU A 118 17.13 -13.00 1.80
N GLY A 119 16.45 -12.31 0.89
CA GLY A 119 15.60 -12.95 -0.11
C GLY A 119 14.27 -13.46 0.40
N SER A 120 13.91 -13.16 1.64
CA SER A 120 12.62 -13.51 2.23
C SER A 120 11.48 -12.83 1.48
N LYS A 121 10.50 -13.61 1.01
CA LYS A 121 9.38 -13.08 0.21
C LYS A 121 8.21 -12.59 1.04
N GLY A 122 7.96 -13.23 2.19
CA GLY A 122 6.81 -12.87 3.04
C GLY A 122 6.84 -11.46 3.55
N ILE A 123 5.65 -10.90 3.77
CA ILE A 123 5.49 -9.61 4.43
C ILE A 123 5.68 -9.85 5.94
N LYS A 124 6.56 -9.07 6.56
CA LYS A 124 6.97 -9.32 7.95
C LYS A 124 6.09 -8.63 8.97
N TRP A 125 5.50 -7.47 8.64
CA TRP A 125 4.67 -6.72 9.56
C TRP A 125 3.81 -5.68 8.84
N ASN A 126 2.94 -5.01 9.60
CA ASN A 126 2.13 -3.90 9.12
C ASN A 126 2.99 -2.76 8.60
N PHE A 127 2.47 -1.97 7.67
CA PHE A 127 3.14 -0.80 7.07
C PHE A 127 4.42 -1.12 6.32
N THR A 128 4.51 -2.30 5.73
CA THR A 128 5.48 -2.61 4.68
C THR A 128 5.01 -1.90 3.41
N LYS A 129 5.92 -1.26 2.68
CA LYS A 129 5.59 -0.45 1.50
C LYS A 129 6.29 -0.99 0.27
N PHE A 130 5.63 -0.85 -0.89
CA PHE A 130 6.20 -1.15 -2.20
C PHE A 130 6.01 0.05 -3.10
N LEU A 131 7.09 0.50 -3.74
CA LEU A 131 7.03 1.59 -4.71
C LEU A 131 6.99 1.00 -6.12
N VAL A 132 6.02 1.45 -6.92
CA VAL A 132 5.78 0.97 -8.27
C VAL A 132 5.93 2.15 -9.22
N ASP A 133 6.70 1.97 -10.30
CA ASP A 133 6.96 3.03 -11.27
C ASP A 133 5.79 3.24 -12.24
N LYS A 134 5.95 4.21 -13.15
CA LYS A 134 4.92 4.56 -14.13
C LYS A 134 4.60 3.44 -15.11
N ASP A 135 5.49 2.48 -15.27
CA ASP A 135 5.31 1.32 -16.14
C ASP A 135 4.67 0.13 -15.42
N GLY A 136 4.34 0.31 -14.15
CA GLY A 136 3.70 -0.73 -13.36
C GLY A 136 4.66 -1.77 -12.80
N GLN A 137 5.96 -1.49 -12.76
CA GLN A 137 6.97 -2.39 -12.23
C GLN A 137 7.39 -1.99 -10.83
N VAL A 138 7.59 -2.97 -9.94
CA VAL A 138 8.05 -2.71 -8.58
C VAL A 138 9.52 -2.33 -8.63
N ILE A 139 9.86 -1.18 -8.05
CA ILE A 139 11.23 -0.70 -8.03
C ILE A 139 11.88 -0.80 -6.65
N ARG A 140 11.10 -0.87 -5.58
CA ARG A 140 11.66 -0.98 -4.23
C ARG A 140 10.63 -1.44 -3.21
N ARG A 141 11.12 -2.14 -2.17
CA ARG A 141 10.36 -2.52 -0.98
C ARG A 141 10.94 -1.79 0.24
N TYR A 142 10.08 -1.30 1.12
CA TYR A 142 10.47 -0.60 2.34
C TYR A 142 9.96 -1.34 3.57
N ALA A 143 10.78 -1.34 4.63
CA ALA A 143 10.43 -1.94 5.90
C ALA A 143 9.37 -1.09 6.65
N PRO A 144 8.64 -1.68 7.61
CA PRO A 144 7.71 -0.91 8.45
C PRO A 144 8.36 0.31 9.12
N THR A 145 9.62 0.20 9.52
CA THR A 145 10.36 1.27 10.19
C THR A 145 10.73 2.43 9.26
N ASP A 146 10.67 2.25 7.94
CA ASP A 146 10.92 3.33 7.00
C ASP A 146 9.72 4.28 7.01
N LYS A 147 9.93 5.51 7.47
CA LYS A 147 8.87 6.51 7.59
C LYS A 147 8.44 7.01 6.21
N PRO A 148 7.14 7.31 6.03
CA PRO A 148 6.66 7.83 4.73
C PRO A 148 7.44 9.04 4.23
N ALA A 149 7.82 9.97 5.10
CA ALA A 149 8.60 11.14 4.72
C ALA A 149 9.95 10.78 4.11
N ASP A 150 10.55 9.67 4.54
CA ASP A 150 11.86 9.24 4.05
C ASP A 150 11.79 8.66 2.63
N LEU A 151 10.59 8.37 2.13
CA LEU A 151 10.36 7.85 0.79
C LEU A 151 10.26 8.96 -0.27
N ALA A 152 10.18 10.22 0.13
CA ALA A 152 9.93 11.34 -0.78
C ALA A 152 10.93 11.41 -1.92
N LYS A 153 12.23 11.20 -1.66
CA LYS A 153 13.27 11.23 -2.68
C LYS A 153 13.05 10.18 -3.77
N ASP A 154 12.72 8.96 -3.35
CA ASP A 154 12.48 7.86 -4.30
C ASP A 154 11.20 8.10 -5.10
N VAL A 155 10.16 8.65 -4.45
CA VAL A 155 8.92 9.05 -5.13
C VAL A 155 9.21 10.10 -6.19
N GLU A 156 9.97 11.14 -5.84
CA GLU A 156 10.35 12.20 -6.78
C GLU A 156 11.13 11.65 -7.98
N ALA A 157 12.09 10.74 -7.72
CA ALA A 157 12.87 10.11 -8.77
C ALA A 157 11.97 9.28 -9.71
N ALA A 158 11.03 8.53 -9.17
CA ALA A 158 10.09 7.73 -9.95
C ALA A 158 9.15 8.60 -10.78
N LEU A 159 8.72 9.75 -10.24
CA LEU A 159 7.87 10.71 -10.95
C LEU A 159 8.62 11.40 -12.09
N ALA A 160 9.92 11.61 -11.94
CA ALA A 160 10.76 12.27 -12.95
C ALA A 160 11.18 11.33 -14.09
N ALA A 161 11.05 10.03 -13.90
CA ALA A 161 11.47 9.03 -14.87
C ALA A 161 10.53 8.96 -16.10
#